data_624ee37af96a0cdb8556355145bf3f1c
#
_entry.id   624ee37af96a0cdb8556355145bf3f1c
#
_cell.length_a   1.000
_cell.length_b   1.000
_cell.length_c   1.000
_cell.angle_alpha   90.00
_cell.angle_beta   90.00
_cell.angle_gamma   90.00
#
_symmetry.space_group_name_H-M   'P 1'
#
loop_
_entity.id
_entity.type
_entity.pdbx_description
1 polymer ?
#
loop_
_entity_poly.entity_id
_entity_poly.type
_entity_poly.pdbx_seq_one_letter_code
_entity_poly.pdbx_strand_id
1 'polypeptide(L)'
;MRLAHTAIAVGLALNLTACSGGILDPLGPVGRGNADVLLNATVIMLAIVVPTILLAFWMAWRYRASNTKAEYLPYWSYSGRIEAVVWSIPILTIMFLGGVIWIGSYRLDPFRPLESEKPTLEVQVVSLDWKWLFIYPEQGIATVNQLVVPAGTPVRFLITSASVFNVFFVPRLGTMIYAMPGMVSRLHLQADHPSQMWGISAQFSGDGFSDMQFDVNSVPDEEFSAWITRVQASGPVLDEASYGQLVRQSAKVPLTSYRSVDPQLFQGIASQTIAPGPGPETEGSHNGRQVSTGGHH
;
A
#
# COMPACT_ATOMS: atom_id res chain seq x y z
N MET A 1 40.21 -20.53 -6.32
CA MET A 1 39.76 -19.19 -5.93
C MET A 1 38.91 -18.49 -7.00
N ARG A 2 39.29 -18.41 -8.27
CA ARG A 2 38.49 -17.72 -9.31
C ARG A 2 37.09 -18.30 -9.54
N LEU A 3 36.89 -19.63 -9.49
CA LEU A 3 35.59 -20.27 -9.61
C LEU A 3 34.60 -19.94 -8.45
N ALA A 4 35.14 -19.80 -7.24
CA ALA A 4 34.33 -19.41 -6.09
C ALA A 4 33.83 -17.96 -6.19
N HIS A 5 34.66 -17.03 -6.69
CA HIS A 5 34.28 -15.64 -6.89
C HIS A 5 33.24 -15.49 -8.02
N THR A 6 33.38 -16.26 -9.11
CA THR A 6 32.39 -16.30 -10.19
C THR A 6 31.05 -16.91 -9.71
N ALA A 7 31.06 -17.96 -8.92
CA ALA A 7 29.85 -18.55 -8.36
C ALA A 7 29.12 -17.60 -7.41
N ILE A 8 29.86 -16.84 -6.57
CA ILE A 8 29.29 -15.81 -5.69
C ILE A 8 28.71 -14.65 -6.50
N ALA A 9 29.43 -14.19 -7.53
CA ALA A 9 28.92 -13.10 -8.40
C ALA A 9 27.68 -13.50 -9.18
N VAL A 10 27.61 -14.73 -9.71
CA VAL A 10 26.44 -15.27 -10.39
C VAL A 10 25.27 -15.47 -9.40
N GLY A 11 25.54 -15.96 -8.18
CA GLY A 11 24.56 -16.10 -7.12
C GLY A 11 23.97 -14.74 -6.68
N LEU A 12 24.79 -13.69 -6.60
CA LEU A 12 24.32 -12.32 -6.33
C LEU A 12 23.47 -11.76 -7.49
N ALA A 13 23.89 -11.98 -8.73
CA ALA A 13 23.17 -11.50 -9.91
C ALA A 13 21.79 -12.17 -10.09
N LEU A 14 21.67 -13.45 -9.76
CA LEU A 14 20.40 -14.20 -9.83
C LEU A 14 19.35 -13.72 -8.81
N ASN A 15 19.78 -13.13 -7.70
CA ASN A 15 18.84 -12.58 -6.70
C ASN A 15 18.28 -11.19 -7.09
N LEU A 16 18.85 -10.51 -8.08
CA LEU A 16 18.37 -9.20 -8.52
C LEU A 16 17.12 -9.26 -9.42
N THR A 17 16.77 -10.45 -9.92
CA THR A 17 15.58 -10.63 -10.78
C THR A 17 14.28 -10.86 -10.00
N ALA A 18 14.34 -11.00 -8.68
CA ALA A 18 13.18 -11.31 -7.83
C ALA A 18 12.25 -10.11 -7.54
N CYS A 19 12.59 -8.90 -8.00
CA CYS A 19 11.86 -7.67 -7.68
C CYS A 19 10.89 -7.21 -8.78
N SER A 20 10.42 -8.08 -9.66
CA SER A 20 9.41 -7.73 -10.67
C SER A 20 8.02 -7.66 -10.03
N GLY A 21 7.25 -6.60 -10.32
CA GLY A 21 5.85 -6.46 -9.93
C GLY A 21 5.56 -5.69 -8.64
N GLY A 22 6.58 -5.10 -7.98
CA GLY A 22 6.43 -4.29 -6.77
C GLY A 22 6.59 -2.78 -7.01
N ILE A 23 6.89 -2.05 -5.94
CA ILE A 23 7.11 -0.59 -5.95
C ILE A 23 8.23 -0.15 -6.90
N LEU A 24 9.22 -1.02 -7.16
CA LEU A 24 10.33 -0.74 -8.08
C LEU A 24 10.00 -0.97 -9.56
N ASP A 25 8.78 -1.44 -9.87
CA ASP A 25 8.26 -1.58 -11.23
C ASP A 25 6.93 -0.80 -11.38
N PRO A 26 6.97 0.54 -11.26
CA PRO A 26 5.78 1.39 -11.25
C PRO A 26 5.12 1.50 -12.62
N LEU A 27 3.80 1.51 -12.64
CA LEU A 27 2.97 1.65 -13.84
C LEU A 27 2.25 3.00 -13.96
N GLY A 28 2.51 3.92 -13.04
CA GLY A 28 1.87 5.23 -13.05
C GLY A 28 2.76 6.35 -12.52
N PRO A 29 2.36 7.61 -12.66
CA PRO A 29 3.18 8.77 -12.27
C PRO A 29 3.46 8.82 -10.77
N VAL A 30 2.47 8.51 -9.94
CA VAL A 30 2.63 8.49 -8.47
C VAL A 30 3.58 7.36 -8.05
N GLY A 31 3.42 6.17 -8.66
CA GLY A 31 4.32 5.03 -8.42
C GLY A 31 5.77 5.35 -8.78
N ARG A 32 6.00 6.03 -9.93
CA ARG A 32 7.36 6.48 -10.30
C ARG A 32 7.93 7.46 -9.29
N GLY A 33 7.14 8.45 -8.89
CA GLY A 33 7.57 9.41 -7.87
C GLY A 33 7.94 8.72 -6.55
N ASN A 34 7.19 7.73 -6.10
CA ASN A 34 7.51 6.94 -4.90
C ASN A 34 8.80 6.13 -5.08
N ALA A 35 9.01 5.51 -6.25
CA ALA A 35 10.24 4.78 -6.55
C ALA A 35 11.46 5.72 -6.56
N ASP A 36 11.33 6.92 -7.12
CA ASP A 36 12.40 7.92 -7.14
C ASP A 36 12.77 8.38 -5.72
N VAL A 37 11.77 8.67 -4.87
CA VAL A 37 12.01 9.01 -3.47
C VAL A 37 12.70 7.87 -2.73
N LEU A 38 12.26 6.64 -2.92
CA LEU A 38 12.85 5.44 -2.31
C LEU A 38 14.30 5.25 -2.76
N LEU A 39 14.59 5.35 -4.06
CA LEU A 39 15.94 5.18 -4.61
C LEU A 39 16.87 6.28 -4.12
N ASN A 40 16.45 7.55 -4.17
CA ASN A 40 17.25 8.68 -3.68
C ASN A 40 17.56 8.53 -2.19
N ALA A 41 16.57 8.21 -1.36
CA ALA A 41 16.77 7.97 0.06
C ALA A 41 17.74 6.80 0.31
N THR A 42 17.61 5.71 -0.46
CA THR A 42 18.48 4.53 -0.37
C THR A 42 19.92 4.87 -0.73
N VAL A 43 20.16 5.63 -1.81
CA VAL A 43 21.52 6.06 -2.21
C VAL A 43 22.17 6.92 -1.12
N ILE A 44 21.43 7.90 -0.56
CA ILE A 44 21.92 8.76 0.53
C ILE A 44 22.30 7.91 1.75
N MET A 45 21.44 6.97 2.12
CA MET A 45 21.70 6.08 3.26
C MET A 45 22.87 5.15 3.02
N LEU A 46 23.00 4.55 1.84
CA LEU A 46 24.10 3.64 1.51
C LEU A 46 25.45 4.37 1.46
N ALA A 47 25.48 5.64 1.05
CA ALA A 47 26.69 6.46 1.09
C ALA A 47 27.30 6.61 2.49
N ILE A 48 26.52 6.36 3.54
CA ILE A 48 26.98 6.40 4.94
C ILE A 48 27.10 5.00 5.52
N VAL A 49 26.10 4.15 5.30
CA VAL A 49 26.06 2.79 5.87
C VAL A 49 27.22 1.94 5.37
N VAL A 50 27.51 1.99 4.05
CA VAL A 50 28.58 1.16 3.46
C VAL A 50 29.97 1.56 4.00
N PRO A 51 30.39 2.85 4.00
CA PRO A 51 31.66 3.23 4.61
C PRO A 51 31.76 2.90 6.10
N THR A 52 30.64 3.06 6.85
CA THR A 52 30.60 2.74 8.27
C THR A 52 30.83 1.25 8.52
N ILE A 53 30.17 0.39 7.75
CA ILE A 53 30.38 -1.08 7.83
C ILE A 53 31.82 -1.44 7.47
N LEU A 54 32.34 -0.88 6.38
CA LEU A 54 33.73 -1.12 5.97
C LEU A 54 34.73 -0.64 7.02
N LEU A 55 34.48 0.51 7.63
CA LEU A 55 35.29 1.04 8.72
C LEU A 55 35.24 0.12 9.94
N ALA A 56 34.07 -0.37 10.32
CA ALA A 56 33.91 -1.30 11.44
C ALA A 56 34.72 -2.60 11.20
N PHE A 57 34.62 -3.21 10.02
CA PHE A 57 35.41 -4.38 9.66
C PHE A 57 36.92 -4.07 9.62
N TRP A 58 37.30 -2.92 9.08
CA TRP A 58 38.67 -2.49 9.06
C TRP A 58 39.25 -2.31 10.48
N MET A 59 38.50 -1.69 11.37
CA MET A 59 38.88 -1.53 12.76
C MET A 59 39.03 -2.88 13.47
N ALA A 60 38.06 -3.78 13.31
CA ALA A 60 38.11 -5.14 13.87
C ALA A 60 39.35 -5.91 13.37
N TRP A 61 39.66 -5.79 12.10
CA TRP A 61 40.86 -6.42 11.51
C TRP A 61 42.14 -5.73 11.94
N ARG A 62 42.19 -4.40 12.01
CA ARG A 62 43.37 -3.59 12.38
C ARG A 62 43.77 -3.80 13.84
N TYR A 63 42.79 -3.89 14.75
CA TYR A 63 43.03 -4.00 16.18
C TYR A 63 42.78 -5.41 16.74
N ARG A 64 42.84 -6.42 15.86
CA ARG A 64 42.76 -7.82 16.33
C ARG A 64 43.93 -8.19 17.25
N ALA A 65 43.73 -9.07 18.20
CA ALA A 65 44.74 -9.49 19.20
C ALA A 65 46.07 -9.98 18.61
N SER A 66 46.07 -10.56 17.41
CA SER A 66 47.28 -11.03 16.73
C SER A 66 48.08 -9.92 16.03
N ASN A 67 47.59 -8.71 15.99
CA ASN A 67 48.28 -7.58 15.32
C ASN A 67 49.12 -6.77 16.31
N THR A 68 50.42 -7.07 16.36
CA THR A 68 51.38 -6.36 17.22
C THR A 68 51.81 -4.98 16.69
N LYS A 69 51.38 -4.59 15.48
CA LYS A 69 51.71 -3.28 14.88
C LYS A 69 50.70 -2.20 15.23
N ALA A 70 49.60 -2.54 15.88
CA ALA A 70 48.62 -1.54 16.30
C ALA A 70 49.09 -0.87 17.59
N GLU A 71 49.08 0.46 17.59
CA GLU A 71 49.43 1.25 18.76
C GLU A 71 48.29 1.14 19.78
N TYR A 72 48.61 0.82 21.04
CA TYR A 72 47.69 0.74 22.12
C TYR A 72 47.66 2.07 22.90
N LEU A 73 46.56 2.82 22.80
CA LEU A 73 46.38 4.13 23.44
C LEU A 73 45.24 4.10 24.48
N PRO A 74 45.48 3.52 25.68
CA PRO A 74 44.44 3.25 26.70
C PRO A 74 43.80 4.55 27.24
N TYR A 75 44.49 5.68 27.18
CA TYR A 75 44.04 6.96 27.69
C TYR A 75 43.48 7.89 26.60
N TRP A 76 43.35 7.41 25.37
CA TRP A 76 42.77 8.21 24.31
C TRP A 76 41.25 8.31 24.49
N SER A 77 40.74 9.51 24.78
CA SER A 77 39.34 9.74 25.09
C SER A 77 38.67 10.76 24.18
N TYR A 78 39.47 11.61 23.52
CA TYR A 78 38.92 12.74 22.77
C TYR A 78 39.77 13.14 21.56
N SER A 79 39.08 13.49 20.45
CA SER A 79 39.68 14.13 19.30
C SER A 79 38.66 15.02 18.61
N GLY A 80 38.77 16.33 18.76
CA GLY A 80 37.83 17.30 18.17
C GLY A 80 37.66 17.20 16.66
N ARG A 81 38.68 16.76 15.93
CA ARG A 81 38.59 16.55 14.46
C ARG A 81 37.71 15.34 14.12
N ILE A 82 37.87 14.24 14.86
CA ILE A 82 37.06 13.03 14.66
C ILE A 82 35.62 13.31 15.05
N GLU A 83 35.39 13.98 16.16
CA GLU A 83 34.04 14.34 16.61
C GLU A 83 33.34 15.28 15.64
N ALA A 84 34.05 16.29 15.11
CA ALA A 84 33.46 17.18 14.10
C ALA A 84 32.95 16.38 12.87
N VAL A 85 33.70 15.39 12.40
CA VAL A 85 33.30 14.56 11.28
C VAL A 85 32.13 13.64 11.66
N VAL A 86 32.22 12.96 12.81
CA VAL A 86 31.21 12.01 13.29
C VAL A 86 29.86 12.69 13.54
N TRP A 87 29.82 13.93 13.99
CA TRP A 87 28.59 14.68 14.16
C TRP A 87 28.09 15.36 12.88
N SER A 88 29.00 15.86 12.03
CA SER A 88 28.61 16.58 10.81
C SER A 88 27.93 15.65 9.79
N ILE A 89 28.42 14.41 9.63
CA ILE A 89 27.86 13.47 8.64
C ILE A 89 26.38 13.15 8.93
N PRO A 90 25.99 12.72 10.15
CA PRO A 90 24.57 12.47 10.45
C PRO A 90 23.70 13.72 10.33
N ILE A 91 24.19 14.88 10.76
CA ILE A 91 23.43 16.14 10.67
C ILE A 91 23.13 16.49 9.20
N LEU A 92 24.15 16.46 8.33
CA LEU A 92 23.97 16.71 6.91
C LEU A 92 23.02 15.68 6.27
N THR A 93 23.12 14.43 6.67
CA THR A 93 22.24 13.35 6.17
C THR A 93 20.79 13.62 6.52
N ILE A 94 20.51 13.97 7.78
CA ILE A 94 19.16 14.31 8.22
C ILE A 94 18.61 15.51 7.43
N MET A 95 19.44 16.51 7.18
CA MET A 95 19.05 17.68 6.36
C MET A 95 18.69 17.27 4.92
N PHE A 96 19.54 16.45 4.28
CA PHE A 96 19.28 15.96 2.92
C PHE A 96 18.04 15.07 2.83
N LEU A 97 17.92 14.08 3.72
CA LEU A 97 16.75 13.21 3.77
C LEU A 97 15.49 13.98 4.11
N GLY A 98 15.56 14.93 5.04
CA GLY A 98 14.45 15.82 5.38
C GLY A 98 13.99 16.63 4.16
N GLY A 99 14.92 17.15 3.37
CA GLY A 99 14.61 17.83 2.10
C GLY A 99 13.94 16.92 1.07
N VAL A 100 14.44 15.70 0.89
CA VAL A 100 13.84 14.71 -0.03
C VAL A 100 12.43 14.35 0.41
N ILE A 101 12.23 14.08 1.71
CA ILE A 101 10.92 13.74 2.27
C ILE A 101 9.95 14.92 2.14
N TRP A 102 10.37 16.13 2.47
CA TRP A 102 9.54 17.33 2.37
C TRP A 102 9.03 17.55 0.94
N ILE A 103 9.95 17.56 -0.04
CA ILE A 103 9.60 17.75 -1.44
C ILE A 103 8.73 16.59 -1.96
N GLY A 104 9.10 15.36 -1.60
CA GLY A 104 8.36 14.16 -1.98
C GLY A 104 6.93 14.15 -1.45
N SER A 105 6.74 14.44 -0.16
CA SER A 105 5.41 14.49 0.48
C SER A 105 4.51 15.55 -0.13
N TYR A 106 5.07 16.71 -0.49
CA TYR A 106 4.29 17.78 -1.12
C TYR A 106 3.89 17.45 -2.56
N ARG A 107 4.78 16.80 -3.33
CA ARG A 107 4.53 16.43 -4.72
C ARG A 107 3.61 15.23 -4.88
N LEU A 108 3.70 14.28 -3.94
CA LEU A 108 2.99 13.00 -3.97
C LEU A 108 1.81 12.96 -2.99
N ASP A 109 1.26 14.14 -2.65
CA ASP A 109 0.07 14.24 -1.81
C ASP A 109 -1.09 13.47 -2.47
N PRO A 110 -1.66 12.43 -1.82
CA PRO A 110 -2.74 11.62 -2.36
C PRO A 110 -4.01 12.43 -2.65
N PHE A 111 -4.21 13.57 -1.99
CA PHE A 111 -5.36 14.45 -2.21
C PHE A 111 -5.22 15.33 -3.44
N ARG A 112 -4.01 15.45 -3.98
CA ARG A 112 -3.75 16.32 -5.14
C ARG A 112 -4.22 15.65 -6.43
N PRO A 113 -5.12 16.27 -7.22
CA PRO A 113 -5.51 15.77 -8.53
C PRO A 113 -4.30 15.65 -9.45
N LEU A 114 -4.31 14.61 -10.28
CA LEU A 114 -3.31 14.44 -11.34
C LEU A 114 -3.67 15.33 -12.52
N GLU A 115 -2.67 16.01 -13.07
CA GLU A 115 -2.82 16.81 -14.28
C GLU A 115 -2.97 15.88 -15.49
N SER A 116 -4.06 16.01 -16.24
CA SER A 116 -4.35 15.20 -17.43
C SER A 116 -5.30 15.94 -18.37
N GLU A 117 -5.19 15.65 -19.66
CA GLU A 117 -6.15 16.11 -20.67
C GLU A 117 -7.44 15.27 -20.67
N LYS A 118 -7.38 14.03 -20.17
CA LYS A 118 -8.54 13.16 -20.04
C LYS A 118 -9.38 13.50 -18.81
N PRO A 119 -10.72 13.36 -18.90
CA PRO A 119 -11.59 13.52 -17.74
C PRO A 119 -11.25 12.48 -16.66
N THR A 120 -11.34 12.88 -15.40
CA THR A 120 -11.07 12.00 -14.27
C THR A 120 -12.20 11.01 -14.07
N LEU A 121 -11.91 9.72 -14.06
CA LEU A 121 -12.84 8.67 -13.66
C LEU A 121 -13.00 8.67 -12.14
N GLU A 122 -14.25 8.71 -11.64
CA GLU A 122 -14.51 8.50 -10.22
C GLU A 122 -14.82 7.02 -9.93
N VAL A 123 -14.18 6.48 -8.90
CA VAL A 123 -14.45 5.14 -8.37
C VAL A 123 -14.61 5.25 -6.86
N GLN A 124 -15.74 4.79 -6.35
CA GLN A 124 -16.01 4.71 -4.93
C GLN A 124 -15.61 3.33 -4.43
N VAL A 125 -14.87 3.28 -3.33
CA VAL A 125 -14.28 2.06 -2.79
C VAL A 125 -14.75 1.84 -1.37
N VAL A 126 -15.33 0.69 -1.11
CA VAL A 126 -15.76 0.29 0.23
C VAL A 126 -14.96 -0.94 0.67
N SER A 127 -14.24 -0.80 1.77
CA SER A 127 -13.64 -1.93 2.45
C SER A 127 -14.73 -2.67 3.24
N LEU A 128 -14.88 -3.95 2.96
CA LEU A 128 -15.74 -4.89 3.68
C LEU A 128 -14.87 -5.91 4.43
N ASP A 129 -15.49 -6.77 5.25
CA ASP A 129 -14.75 -7.84 5.93
C ASP A 129 -14.20 -8.84 4.92
N TRP A 130 -12.89 -8.65 4.64
CA TRP A 130 -11.96 -9.37 3.77
C TRP A 130 -12.28 -9.37 2.28
N LYS A 131 -12.95 -8.31 1.78
CA LYS A 131 -13.20 -8.06 0.36
C LYS A 131 -13.33 -6.58 0.06
N TRP A 132 -13.20 -6.22 -1.21
CA TRP A 132 -13.29 -4.86 -1.69
C TRP A 132 -14.47 -4.69 -2.63
N LEU A 133 -15.32 -3.70 -2.38
CA LEU A 133 -16.40 -3.28 -3.27
C LEU A 133 -15.98 -2.01 -4.01
N PHE A 134 -16.05 -2.06 -5.32
CA PHE A 134 -15.78 -0.94 -6.22
C PHE A 134 -17.10 -0.52 -6.88
N ILE A 135 -17.47 0.75 -6.74
CA ILE A 135 -18.67 1.34 -7.33
C ILE A 135 -18.22 2.36 -8.35
N TYR A 136 -18.81 2.30 -9.53
CA TYR A 136 -18.60 3.26 -10.62
C TYR A 136 -19.87 4.12 -10.76
N PRO A 137 -19.95 5.29 -10.09
CA PRO A 137 -21.20 6.04 -9.98
C PRO A 137 -21.74 6.53 -11.33
N GLU A 138 -20.85 6.98 -12.23
CA GLU A 138 -21.26 7.45 -13.57
C GLU A 138 -21.78 6.33 -14.47
N GLN A 139 -21.24 5.11 -14.31
CA GLN A 139 -21.62 3.92 -15.08
C GLN A 139 -22.77 3.13 -14.42
N GLY A 140 -23.07 3.44 -13.15
CA GLY A 140 -24.12 2.79 -12.37
C GLY A 140 -23.87 1.32 -12.06
N ILE A 141 -22.63 0.84 -12.10
CA ILE A 141 -22.24 -0.56 -11.86
C ILE A 141 -21.38 -0.70 -10.60
N ALA A 142 -21.26 -1.94 -10.10
CA ALA A 142 -20.32 -2.25 -9.04
C ALA A 142 -19.63 -3.60 -9.25
N THR A 143 -18.47 -3.76 -8.64
CA THR A 143 -17.70 -5.02 -8.69
C THR A 143 -17.11 -5.36 -7.32
N VAL A 144 -16.91 -6.64 -7.07
CA VAL A 144 -16.24 -7.14 -5.86
C VAL A 144 -14.91 -7.78 -6.24
N ASN A 145 -13.84 -7.35 -5.56
CA ASN A 145 -12.47 -7.81 -5.73
C ASN A 145 -11.89 -7.64 -7.16
N GLN A 146 -12.53 -6.84 -7.98
CA GLN A 146 -12.06 -6.51 -9.33
C GLN A 146 -12.16 -5.01 -9.58
N LEU A 147 -11.05 -4.37 -9.87
CA LEU A 147 -10.96 -2.97 -10.29
C LEU A 147 -10.54 -2.92 -11.76
N VAL A 148 -11.35 -2.31 -12.61
CA VAL A 148 -11.02 -2.10 -14.02
C VAL A 148 -11.00 -0.60 -14.28
N VAL A 149 -9.90 -0.11 -14.88
CA VAL A 149 -9.71 1.32 -15.17
C VAL A 149 -9.16 1.52 -16.57
N PRO A 150 -9.51 2.61 -17.26
CA PRO A 150 -8.93 2.91 -18.55
C PRO A 150 -7.48 3.42 -18.42
N ALA A 151 -6.60 2.94 -19.30
CA ALA A 151 -5.20 3.34 -19.31
C ALA A 151 -5.03 4.82 -19.69
N GLY A 152 -4.06 5.48 -19.05
CA GLY A 152 -3.77 6.90 -19.27
C GLY A 152 -4.85 7.85 -18.73
N THR A 153 -5.84 7.35 -17.98
CA THR A 153 -6.92 8.14 -17.40
C THR A 153 -6.69 8.30 -15.90
N PRO A 154 -6.71 9.53 -15.36
CA PRO A 154 -6.67 9.74 -13.92
C PRO A 154 -7.91 9.15 -13.25
N VAL A 155 -7.70 8.45 -12.15
CA VAL A 155 -8.78 7.88 -11.35
C VAL A 155 -8.78 8.54 -9.99
N ARG A 156 -9.93 9.10 -9.61
CA ARG A 156 -10.21 9.60 -8.27
C ARG A 156 -10.93 8.53 -7.48
N PHE A 157 -10.27 8.00 -6.49
CA PHE A 157 -10.87 7.06 -5.54
C PHE A 157 -11.45 7.81 -4.35
N LEU A 158 -12.72 7.53 -4.03
CA LEU A 158 -13.38 7.92 -2.78
C LEU A 158 -13.49 6.66 -1.92
N ILE A 159 -12.80 6.62 -0.79
CA ILE A 159 -12.55 5.38 -0.05
C ILE A 159 -13.12 5.48 1.34
N THR A 160 -13.91 4.49 1.73
CA THR A 160 -14.47 4.33 3.08
C THR A 160 -14.40 2.88 3.54
N SER A 161 -14.77 2.61 4.76
CA SER A 161 -14.94 1.26 5.30
C SER A 161 -16.35 1.07 5.85
N ALA A 162 -16.90 -0.11 5.65
CA ALA A 162 -18.20 -0.50 6.21
C ALA A 162 -18.09 -1.16 7.59
N SER A 163 -16.89 -1.51 8.06
CA SER A 163 -16.69 -2.19 9.33
C SER A 163 -15.47 -1.68 10.08
N VAL A 164 -14.30 -2.26 9.80
CA VAL A 164 -13.06 -1.93 10.49
C VAL A 164 -12.12 -1.10 9.62
N PHE A 165 -11.13 -0.53 10.26
CA PHE A 165 -10.05 0.18 9.62
C PHE A 165 -9.25 -0.74 8.70
N ASN A 166 -9.04 -0.30 7.46
CA ASN A 166 -8.26 -0.98 6.44
C ASN A 166 -7.36 0.00 5.69
N VAL A 167 -6.48 -0.51 4.84
CA VAL A 167 -5.61 0.29 3.98
C VAL A 167 -5.74 -0.19 2.54
N PHE A 168 -6.17 0.70 1.66
CA PHE A 168 -6.20 0.45 0.22
C PHE A 168 -4.83 0.67 -0.38
N PHE A 169 -4.29 -0.32 -1.08
CA PHE A 169 -2.96 -0.25 -1.66
C PHE A 169 -2.84 -1.00 -2.97
N VAL A 170 -2.40 -0.31 -4.02
CA VAL A 170 -2.00 -0.87 -5.31
C VAL A 170 -0.52 -0.57 -5.52
N PRO A 171 0.40 -1.51 -5.20
CA PRO A 171 1.85 -1.25 -5.09
C PRO A 171 2.49 -0.62 -6.33
N ARG A 172 2.02 -1.00 -7.52
CA ARG A 172 2.57 -0.51 -8.79
C ARG A 172 2.02 0.84 -9.23
N LEU A 173 0.91 1.30 -8.66
CA LEU A 173 0.32 2.60 -8.98
C LEU A 173 0.75 3.70 -8.02
N GLY A 174 1.00 3.37 -6.75
CA GLY A 174 1.52 4.39 -5.86
C GLY A 174 1.16 4.23 -4.38
N THR A 175 0.81 5.35 -3.78
CA THR A 175 0.62 5.52 -2.34
C THR A 175 -0.55 4.70 -1.80
N MET A 176 -0.42 4.18 -0.59
CA MET A 176 -1.51 3.60 0.18
C MET A 176 -2.32 4.67 0.89
N ILE A 177 -3.61 4.40 1.14
CA ILE A 177 -4.48 5.29 1.90
C ILE A 177 -5.44 4.52 2.80
N TYR A 178 -5.82 5.15 3.90
CA TYR A 178 -6.71 4.58 4.90
C TYR A 178 -8.17 4.54 4.44
N ALA A 179 -8.81 3.39 4.64
CA ALA A 179 -10.25 3.18 4.54
C ALA A 179 -10.82 3.12 5.97
N MET A 180 -11.54 4.16 6.37
CA MET A 180 -12.03 4.32 7.75
C MET A 180 -13.55 4.42 7.78
N PRO A 181 -14.21 3.80 8.76
CA PRO A 181 -15.65 3.96 8.95
C PRO A 181 -16.01 5.41 9.27
N GLY A 182 -17.10 5.92 8.72
CA GLY A 182 -17.57 7.28 8.97
C GLY A 182 -16.73 8.40 8.33
N MET A 183 -15.74 8.06 7.51
CA MET A 183 -14.89 9.02 6.79
C MET A 183 -14.73 8.63 5.33
N VAL A 184 -14.50 9.63 4.47
CA VAL A 184 -14.17 9.43 3.07
C VAL A 184 -12.77 9.96 2.79
N SER A 185 -11.85 9.05 2.54
CA SER A 185 -10.49 9.38 2.08
C SER A 185 -10.48 9.55 0.56
N ARG A 186 -9.58 10.39 0.04
CA ARG A 186 -9.41 10.64 -1.39
C ARG A 186 -8.02 10.20 -1.83
N LEU A 187 -7.95 9.53 -2.98
CA LEU A 187 -6.70 9.09 -3.57
C LEU A 187 -6.76 9.28 -5.08
N HIS A 188 -5.70 9.82 -5.67
CA HIS A 188 -5.60 9.99 -7.11
C HIS A 188 -4.48 9.09 -7.63
N LEU A 189 -4.82 8.15 -8.52
CA LEU A 189 -3.86 7.26 -9.18
C LEU A 189 -4.14 7.23 -10.68
N GLN A 190 -3.16 6.78 -11.44
CA GLN A 190 -3.27 6.57 -12.88
C GLN A 190 -2.38 5.39 -13.27
N ALA A 191 -2.88 4.53 -14.16
CA ALA A 191 -2.08 3.54 -14.86
C ALA A 191 -1.80 4.06 -16.27
N ASP A 192 -0.53 4.19 -16.65
CA ASP A 192 -0.15 4.79 -17.94
C ASP A 192 -0.42 3.88 -19.13
N HIS A 193 -0.33 2.56 -18.91
CA HIS A 193 -0.44 1.54 -19.95
C HIS A 193 -1.38 0.42 -19.54
N PRO A 194 -2.00 -0.28 -20.51
CA PRO A 194 -2.75 -1.51 -20.23
C PRO A 194 -1.86 -2.53 -19.51
N SER A 195 -2.35 -3.07 -18.41
CA SER A 195 -1.62 -4.06 -17.63
C SER A 195 -2.52 -4.72 -16.60
N GLN A 196 -2.08 -5.89 -16.14
CA GLN A 196 -2.67 -6.59 -15.01
C GLN A 196 -1.78 -6.41 -13.78
N MET A 197 -2.39 -6.08 -12.68
CA MET A 197 -1.73 -5.90 -11.39
C MET A 197 -2.69 -6.30 -10.28
N TRP A 198 -2.23 -6.24 -9.06
CA TRP A 198 -3.03 -6.58 -7.89
C TRP A 198 -3.00 -5.46 -6.86
N GLY A 199 -4.04 -5.41 -6.05
CA GLY A 199 -4.12 -4.57 -4.87
C GLY A 199 -4.40 -5.41 -3.62
N ILE A 200 -4.07 -4.85 -2.47
CA ILE A 200 -4.22 -5.51 -1.17
C ILE A 200 -4.76 -4.56 -0.11
N SER A 201 -5.24 -5.13 0.98
CA SER A 201 -5.26 -4.43 2.26
C SER A 201 -3.87 -4.48 2.88
N ALA A 202 -3.33 -3.34 3.29
CA ALA A 202 -2.02 -3.25 3.95
C ALA A 202 -2.12 -3.08 5.48
N GLN A 203 -3.33 -3.29 6.06
CA GLN A 203 -3.58 -3.24 7.50
C GLN A 203 -4.26 -4.53 7.94
N PHE A 204 -3.72 -5.18 8.96
CA PHE A 204 -4.31 -6.40 9.51
C PHE A 204 -5.73 -6.13 10.04
N SER A 205 -6.67 -6.96 9.60
CA SER A 205 -8.10 -6.82 9.90
C SER A 205 -8.77 -8.14 10.31
N GLY A 206 -8.05 -9.09 10.88
CA GLY A 206 -8.57 -10.36 11.36
C GLY A 206 -8.25 -11.55 10.46
N ASP A 207 -8.94 -12.66 10.66
CA ASP A 207 -8.59 -13.99 10.12
C ASP A 207 -8.52 -14.10 8.60
N GLY A 208 -9.37 -13.38 7.88
CA GLY A 208 -9.39 -13.37 6.42
C GLY A 208 -8.49 -12.32 5.76
N PHE A 209 -7.70 -11.59 6.52
CA PHE A 209 -6.82 -10.52 6.03
C PHE A 209 -5.86 -11.00 4.93
N SER A 210 -5.29 -12.20 5.06
CA SER A 210 -4.34 -12.76 4.09
C SER A 210 -4.95 -12.95 2.68
N ASP A 211 -6.26 -13.11 2.61
CA ASP A 211 -7.01 -13.31 1.38
C ASP A 211 -7.65 -12.02 0.85
N MET A 212 -7.49 -10.89 1.54
CA MET A 212 -8.06 -9.59 1.18
C MET A 212 -7.25 -8.91 0.07
N GLN A 213 -7.30 -9.52 -1.11
CA GLN A 213 -6.65 -9.07 -2.34
C GLN A 213 -7.71 -8.79 -3.40
N PHE A 214 -7.34 -8.00 -4.41
CA PHE A 214 -8.21 -7.72 -5.55
C PHE A 214 -7.38 -7.56 -6.83
N ASP A 215 -7.99 -7.90 -7.95
CA ASP A 215 -7.40 -7.74 -9.27
C ASP A 215 -7.56 -6.29 -9.74
N VAL A 216 -6.51 -5.74 -10.33
CA VAL A 216 -6.51 -4.41 -10.94
C VAL A 216 -6.12 -4.57 -12.42
N ASN A 217 -7.06 -4.24 -13.29
CA ASN A 217 -6.88 -4.33 -14.73
C ASN A 217 -6.94 -2.92 -15.34
N SER A 218 -5.83 -2.44 -15.86
CA SER A 218 -5.80 -1.27 -16.72
C SER A 218 -5.96 -1.73 -18.16
N VAL A 219 -6.94 -1.16 -18.85
CA VAL A 219 -7.33 -1.59 -20.21
C VAL A 219 -7.45 -0.38 -21.15
N PRO A 220 -7.40 -0.56 -22.48
CA PRO A 220 -7.72 0.50 -23.43
C PRO A 220 -9.14 1.07 -23.24
N ASP A 221 -9.39 2.33 -23.62
CA ASP A 221 -10.67 3.01 -23.45
C ASP A 221 -11.84 2.22 -24.11
N GLU A 222 -11.58 1.62 -25.27
CA GLU A 222 -12.57 0.81 -25.99
C GLU A 222 -12.93 -0.48 -25.22
N GLU A 223 -11.92 -1.14 -24.66
CA GLU A 223 -12.12 -2.35 -23.86
C GLU A 223 -12.84 -2.04 -22.56
N PHE A 224 -12.52 -0.91 -21.92
CA PHE A 224 -13.23 -0.42 -20.74
C PHE A 224 -14.72 -0.20 -21.02
N SER A 225 -15.06 0.47 -22.14
CA SER A 225 -16.44 0.70 -22.56
C SER A 225 -17.18 -0.61 -22.86
N ALA A 226 -16.51 -1.55 -23.53
CA ALA A 226 -17.06 -2.87 -23.80
C ALA A 226 -17.26 -3.70 -22.51
N TRP A 227 -16.36 -3.56 -21.54
CA TRP A 227 -16.48 -4.20 -20.24
C TRP A 227 -17.68 -3.67 -19.46
N ILE A 228 -17.88 -2.32 -19.41
CA ILE A 228 -19.06 -1.71 -18.77
C ILE A 228 -20.34 -2.26 -19.40
N THR A 229 -20.43 -2.28 -20.72
CA THR A 229 -21.60 -2.79 -21.44
C THR A 229 -21.90 -4.25 -21.07
N ARG A 230 -20.87 -5.08 -20.97
CA ARG A 230 -21.03 -6.48 -20.54
C ARG A 230 -21.54 -6.62 -19.12
N VAL A 231 -21.01 -5.78 -18.19
CA VAL A 231 -21.44 -5.80 -16.79
C VAL A 231 -22.89 -5.33 -16.66
N GLN A 232 -23.28 -4.29 -17.39
CA GLN A 232 -24.65 -3.76 -17.39
C GLN A 232 -25.66 -4.74 -18.00
N ALA A 233 -25.22 -5.56 -18.97
CA ALA A 233 -26.08 -6.56 -19.62
C ALA A 233 -26.38 -7.79 -18.76
N SER A 234 -25.54 -8.09 -17.75
CA SER A 234 -25.63 -9.32 -16.99
C SER A 234 -25.28 -9.11 -15.51
N GLY A 235 -25.84 -9.91 -14.64
CA GLY A 235 -25.55 -9.89 -13.20
C GLY A 235 -26.70 -9.38 -12.36
N PRO A 236 -26.56 -9.53 -11.03
CA PRO A 236 -27.55 -9.04 -10.06
C PRO A 236 -27.56 -7.53 -9.92
N VAL A 237 -28.55 -7.00 -9.25
CA VAL A 237 -28.60 -5.62 -8.77
C VAL A 237 -28.02 -5.57 -7.36
N LEU A 238 -27.21 -4.56 -7.06
CA LEU A 238 -26.75 -4.28 -5.71
C LEU A 238 -27.70 -3.27 -5.06
N ASP A 239 -28.75 -3.79 -4.51
CA ASP A 239 -29.69 -3.08 -3.65
C ASP A 239 -29.35 -3.27 -2.15
N GLU A 240 -30.13 -2.68 -1.27
CA GLU A 240 -29.92 -2.78 0.17
C GLU A 240 -29.96 -4.25 0.68
N ALA A 241 -30.83 -5.08 0.12
CA ALA A 241 -30.93 -6.49 0.52
C ALA A 241 -29.71 -7.31 0.10
N SER A 242 -29.24 -7.12 -1.13
CA SER A 242 -28.01 -7.75 -1.68
C SER A 242 -26.79 -7.25 -0.94
N TYR A 243 -26.74 -5.96 -0.62
CA TYR A 243 -25.67 -5.39 0.19
C TYR A 243 -25.65 -5.97 1.61
N GLY A 244 -26.82 -6.16 2.24
CA GLY A 244 -26.92 -6.80 3.55
C GLY A 244 -26.38 -8.24 3.59
N GLN A 245 -26.38 -8.94 2.43
CA GLN A 245 -25.71 -10.24 2.30
C GLN A 245 -24.20 -10.07 2.07
N LEU A 246 -23.83 -9.11 1.22
CA LEU A 246 -22.43 -8.84 0.87
C LEU A 246 -21.61 -8.38 2.08
N VAL A 247 -22.17 -7.59 2.97
CA VAL A 247 -21.46 -7.03 4.14
C VAL A 247 -21.09 -8.08 5.19
N ARG A 248 -21.69 -9.27 5.14
CA ARG A 248 -21.36 -10.36 6.05
C ARG A 248 -19.93 -10.82 5.86
N GLN A 249 -19.29 -11.26 6.93
CA GLN A 249 -17.93 -11.78 6.90
C GLN A 249 -17.79 -12.92 5.90
N SER A 250 -16.82 -12.81 5.01
CA SER A 250 -16.47 -13.88 4.06
C SER A 250 -15.09 -13.64 3.46
N ALA A 251 -14.27 -14.68 3.43
CA ALA A 251 -12.97 -14.72 2.79
C ALA A 251 -13.04 -15.41 1.43
N LYS A 252 -12.07 -15.17 0.55
CA LYS A 252 -11.94 -15.81 -0.77
C LYS A 252 -13.17 -15.64 -1.65
N VAL A 253 -13.79 -14.46 -1.57
CA VAL A 253 -14.99 -14.16 -2.36
C VAL A 253 -14.60 -14.08 -3.83
N PRO A 254 -15.30 -14.80 -4.72
CA PRO A 254 -15.01 -14.76 -6.15
C PRO A 254 -15.30 -13.37 -6.73
N LEU A 255 -14.65 -13.08 -7.86
CA LEU A 255 -14.93 -11.87 -8.62
C LEU A 255 -16.42 -11.83 -8.99
N THR A 256 -17.10 -10.78 -8.60
CA THR A 256 -18.54 -10.62 -8.84
C THR A 256 -18.80 -9.22 -9.39
N SER A 257 -19.71 -9.12 -10.35
CA SER A 257 -20.13 -7.83 -10.93
C SER A 257 -21.63 -7.63 -10.74
N TYR A 258 -22.02 -6.40 -10.47
CA TYR A 258 -23.41 -5.97 -10.34
C TYR A 258 -23.74 -5.01 -11.48
N ARG A 259 -24.81 -5.32 -12.22
CA ARG A 259 -25.26 -4.52 -13.37
C ARG A 259 -25.79 -3.14 -12.98
N SER A 260 -26.22 -2.99 -11.76
CA SER A 260 -26.76 -1.75 -11.21
C SER A 260 -26.52 -1.68 -9.71
N VAL A 261 -26.32 -0.48 -9.19
CA VAL A 261 -26.08 -0.19 -7.78
C VAL A 261 -26.95 1.00 -7.35
N ASP A 262 -27.44 0.97 -6.11
CA ASP A 262 -28.13 2.13 -5.53
C ASP A 262 -27.17 3.35 -5.48
N PRO A 263 -27.49 4.47 -6.12
CA PRO A 263 -26.66 5.67 -6.12
C PRO A 263 -26.35 6.22 -4.72
N GLN A 264 -27.20 5.94 -3.74
CA GLN A 264 -27.04 6.41 -2.36
C GLN A 264 -26.27 5.43 -1.46
N LEU A 265 -25.98 4.21 -1.95
CA LEU A 265 -25.34 3.17 -1.17
C LEU A 265 -24.01 3.62 -0.54
N PHE A 266 -23.11 4.19 -1.36
CA PHE A 266 -21.82 4.66 -0.87
C PHE A 266 -21.96 5.75 0.20
N GLN A 267 -22.84 6.72 -0.03
CA GLN A 267 -23.07 7.80 0.93
C GLN A 267 -23.69 7.26 2.23
N GLY A 268 -24.61 6.31 2.13
CA GLY A 268 -25.22 5.66 3.28
C GLY A 268 -24.21 4.90 4.15
N ILE A 269 -23.25 4.23 3.52
CA ILE A 269 -22.15 3.55 4.22
C ILE A 269 -21.20 4.58 4.85
N ALA A 270 -20.79 5.59 4.08
CA ALA A 270 -19.82 6.58 4.53
C ALA A 270 -20.36 7.44 5.69
N SER A 271 -21.66 7.77 5.68
CA SER A 271 -22.33 8.51 6.76
C SER A 271 -22.84 7.64 7.89
N GLN A 272 -22.64 6.31 7.80
CA GLN A 272 -23.14 5.31 8.77
C GLN A 272 -24.65 5.32 8.97
N THR A 273 -25.42 5.80 7.98
CA THR A 273 -26.89 5.65 7.97
C THR A 273 -27.30 4.21 7.64
N ILE A 274 -26.48 3.50 6.87
CA ILE A 274 -26.54 2.04 6.74
C ILE A 274 -25.70 1.45 7.87
N ALA A 275 -26.26 0.49 8.59
CA ALA A 275 -25.56 -0.14 9.72
C ALA A 275 -24.22 -0.73 9.29
N PRO A 276 -23.14 -0.50 10.05
CA PRO A 276 -21.84 -1.07 9.75
C PRO A 276 -21.88 -2.60 9.75
N GLY A 277 -20.97 -3.22 9.00
CA GLY A 277 -20.74 -4.66 9.05
C GLY A 277 -20.31 -5.13 10.43
N PRO A 278 -20.41 -6.44 10.72
CA PRO A 278 -20.12 -6.99 12.05
C PRO A 278 -18.67 -6.76 12.50
N GLY A 279 -17.74 -6.56 11.57
CA GLY A 279 -16.31 -6.53 11.88
C GLY A 279 -15.78 -7.93 12.24
N PRO A 280 -14.46 -8.16 12.18
CA PRO A 280 -13.88 -9.43 12.61
C PRO A 280 -14.12 -9.66 14.10
N GLU A 281 -14.54 -10.87 14.44
CA GLU A 281 -14.65 -11.27 15.84
C GLU A 281 -13.27 -11.22 16.48
N THR A 282 -13.13 -10.46 17.57
CA THR A 282 -11.91 -10.51 18.38
C THR A 282 -11.99 -11.73 19.28
N GLU A 283 -10.97 -12.57 19.32
CA GLU A 283 -10.80 -13.65 20.29
C GLU A 283 -10.97 -13.06 21.72
N GLY A 284 -12.12 -13.19 22.29
CA GLY A 284 -12.49 -12.59 23.60
C GLY A 284 -13.93 -12.15 23.68
N SER A 285 -14.64 -11.97 22.57
CA SER A 285 -16.06 -11.63 22.56
C SER A 285 -16.97 -12.82 22.91
N HIS A 286 -16.46 -14.06 22.88
CA HIS A 286 -17.21 -15.26 23.28
C HIS A 286 -17.45 -15.41 24.80
N ASN A 287 -16.92 -14.51 25.64
CA ASN A 287 -17.25 -14.47 27.07
C ASN A 287 -18.28 -13.36 27.39
N GLY A 288 -19.32 -13.24 26.61
CA GLY A 288 -20.58 -12.61 27.01
C GLY A 288 -21.19 -13.41 28.14
N ARG A 289 -20.71 -13.20 29.37
CA ARG A 289 -21.38 -13.65 30.59
C ARG A 289 -22.84 -13.27 30.51
N GLN A 290 -23.68 -14.27 30.38
CA GLN A 290 -25.02 -14.18 30.88
C GLN A 290 -24.91 -13.82 32.36
N VAL A 291 -25.11 -12.55 32.70
CA VAL A 291 -25.35 -12.13 34.07
C VAL A 291 -26.73 -12.70 34.41
N SER A 292 -26.70 -13.87 35.02
CA SER A 292 -27.85 -14.43 35.72
C SER A 292 -28.22 -13.46 36.83
N THR A 293 -29.26 -12.68 36.63
CA THR A 293 -29.98 -12.01 37.71
C THR A 293 -30.68 -13.08 38.56
N GLY A 294 -29.91 -13.72 39.44
CA GLY A 294 -30.42 -14.53 40.53
C GLY A 294 -31.03 -13.60 41.58
N GLY A 295 -32.36 -13.58 41.67
CA GLY A 295 -33.07 -12.92 42.74
C GLY A 295 -32.71 -13.52 44.07
N HIS A 296 -32.49 -12.67 45.04
CA HIS A 296 -32.54 -13.01 46.46
C HIS A 296 -33.81 -12.42 47.07
N HIS A 297 -34.59 -13.34 47.60
CA HIS A 297 -35.61 -13.07 48.61
C HIS A 297 -34.96 -12.66 49.94
#